data_19cc838d1cb529cf5a590e40a66015b9
#
_entry.id   19cc838d1cb529cf5a590e40a66015b9
#
_cell.length_a   1.000
_cell.length_b   1.000
_cell.length_c   1.000
_cell.angle_alpha   90.00
_cell.angle_beta   90.00
_cell.angle_gamma   90.00
#
_symmetry.space_group_name_H-M   'P 1'
#
loop_
_entity.id
_entity.type
_entity.pdbx_description
1 polymer ?
#
loop_
_entity_poly.entity_id
_entity_poly.type
_entity_poly.pdbx_seq_one_letter_code
_entity_poly.pdbx_strand_id
1 'polypeptide(L)'
;MSILTPEFEYVDRAVESIRYLEHGWPTDLCRWHSHEEYELHLIVATQGKAFVGDYIGEFGPGSLFLCGPNLPHNWVTDEIGTSEPVNIRDMLFQFNQDSIDNLKHGFPEFRELDQLLE
;
A
#
# COMPACT_ATOMS: atom_id res chain seq x y z
N MET A 1 -2.37 12.36 14.53
CA MET A 1 -1.64 12.04 13.29
C MET A 1 -1.13 13.33 12.65
N SER A 2 0.13 13.36 12.31
CA SER A 2 0.68 14.47 11.53
C SER A 2 0.48 14.18 10.05
N ILE A 3 -0.19 15.10 9.34
CA ILE A 3 -0.41 14.99 7.91
C ILE A 3 0.51 15.92 7.11
N LEU A 4 1.38 16.66 7.80
CA LEU A 4 2.21 17.69 7.18
C LEU A 4 3.45 17.12 6.51
N THR A 5 4.07 16.11 7.13
CA THR A 5 5.30 15.50 6.63
C THR A 5 5.18 13.98 6.72
N PRO A 6 5.02 13.29 5.58
CA PRO A 6 5.00 11.83 5.58
C PRO A 6 6.35 11.26 6.02
N GLU A 7 6.33 10.16 6.74
CA GLU A 7 7.55 9.42 7.03
C GLU A 7 7.98 8.64 5.79
N PHE A 8 9.29 8.56 5.55
CA PHE A 8 9.83 7.72 4.49
C PHE A 8 10.14 6.33 5.06
N GLU A 9 9.63 5.31 4.37
CA GLU A 9 9.84 3.91 4.73
C GLU A 9 10.85 3.29 3.77
N TYR A 10 11.91 2.70 4.30
CA TYR A 10 12.96 2.06 3.50
C TYR A 10 12.71 0.56 3.39
N VAL A 11 12.84 0.03 2.17
CA VAL A 11 12.72 -1.41 1.88
C VAL A 11 14.05 -1.90 1.31
N ASP A 12 14.61 -2.96 1.90
CA ASP A 12 15.89 -3.52 1.46
C ASP A 12 15.69 -4.39 0.21
N ARG A 13 16.03 -3.82 -0.95
CA ARG A 13 15.90 -4.48 -2.25
C ARG A 13 16.95 -5.55 -2.51
N ALA A 14 18.03 -5.57 -1.72
CA ALA A 14 19.06 -6.60 -1.88
C ALA A 14 18.56 -7.98 -1.49
N VAL A 15 17.48 -8.04 -0.69
CA VAL A 15 16.92 -9.28 -0.17
C VAL A 15 15.73 -9.76 -1.01
N GLU A 16 14.86 -8.83 -1.44
CA GLU A 16 13.60 -9.18 -2.08
C GLU A 16 13.29 -8.25 -3.25
N SER A 17 12.86 -8.81 -4.39
CA SER A 17 12.36 -8.03 -5.52
C SER A 17 10.90 -7.64 -5.34
N ILE A 18 10.12 -8.50 -4.66
CA ILE A 18 8.74 -8.24 -4.26
C ILE A 18 8.64 -8.58 -2.78
N ARG A 19 8.14 -7.66 -1.99
CA ARG A 19 7.98 -7.84 -0.56
C ARG A 19 6.50 -7.99 -0.22
N TYR A 20 6.15 -9.07 0.50
CA TYR A 20 4.82 -9.29 1.02
C TYR A 20 4.76 -8.90 2.49
N LEU A 21 3.72 -8.15 2.87
CA LEU A 21 3.49 -7.72 4.25
C LEU A 21 2.03 -7.91 4.63
N GLU A 22 1.83 -8.16 5.92
CA GLU A 22 0.51 -8.17 6.54
C GLU A 22 0.52 -7.19 7.72
N HIS A 23 -0.54 -6.38 7.82
CA HIS A 23 -0.68 -5.45 8.93
C HIS A 23 -1.97 -5.76 9.70
N GLY A 24 -1.88 -5.76 11.01
CA GLY A 24 -3.03 -5.83 11.88
C GLY A 24 -3.61 -4.45 12.17
N TRP A 25 -4.60 -4.39 13.04
CA TRP A 25 -5.16 -3.15 13.52
C TRP A 25 -5.55 -3.31 15.00
N PRO A 26 -5.24 -2.37 15.88
CA PRO A 26 -4.37 -1.22 15.65
C PRO A 26 -2.88 -1.59 15.58
N THR A 27 -2.08 -0.76 14.94
CA THR A 27 -0.62 -0.95 14.86
C THR A 27 0.06 0.40 14.65
N ASP A 28 1.32 0.50 15.09
CA ASP A 28 2.14 1.70 14.87
C ASP A 28 2.43 1.95 13.38
N LEU A 29 2.19 0.95 12.53
CA LEU A 29 2.35 1.06 11.08
C LEU A 29 1.16 1.74 10.40
N CYS A 30 0.05 1.96 11.11
CA CYS A 30 -1.11 2.71 10.61
C CYS A 30 -0.84 4.20 10.72
N ARG A 31 -0.01 4.75 9.81
CA ARG A 31 0.37 6.15 9.80
C ARG A 31 0.50 6.70 8.38
N TRP A 32 0.46 8.02 8.28
CA TRP A 32 0.72 8.74 7.04
C TRP A 32 2.19 8.55 6.68
N HIS A 33 2.47 7.89 5.55
CA HIS A 33 3.83 7.54 5.15
C HIS A 33 3.99 7.48 3.63
N SER A 34 5.23 7.45 3.17
CA SER A 34 5.57 7.23 1.78
C SER A 34 6.81 6.33 1.67
N HIS A 35 7.00 5.73 0.51
CA HIS A 35 8.18 4.93 0.17
C HIS A 35 8.39 4.93 -1.34
N GLU A 36 9.59 4.54 -1.81
CA GLU A 36 9.89 4.54 -3.24
C GLU A 36 9.20 3.41 -4.02
N GLU A 37 8.69 2.40 -3.34
CA GLU A 37 8.08 1.24 -3.97
C GLU A 37 6.64 1.53 -4.36
N TYR A 38 6.17 0.83 -5.42
CA TYR A 38 4.73 0.65 -5.64
C TYR A 38 4.17 -0.23 -4.54
N GLU A 39 2.91 -0.03 -4.23
CA GLU A 39 2.22 -0.88 -3.26
C GLU A 39 0.87 -1.30 -3.79
N LEU A 40 0.65 -2.62 -3.89
CA LEU A 40 -0.67 -3.19 -4.16
C LEU A 40 -1.23 -3.63 -2.82
N HIS A 41 -2.31 -3.00 -2.39
CA HIS A 41 -2.82 -3.05 -1.02
C HIS A 41 -4.26 -3.55 -1.00
N LEU A 42 -4.50 -4.68 -0.35
CA LEU A 42 -5.83 -5.29 -0.19
C LEU A 42 -6.31 -5.14 1.24
N ILE A 43 -7.49 -4.57 1.42
CA ILE A 43 -8.13 -4.51 2.73
C ILE A 43 -8.88 -5.82 2.97
N VAL A 44 -8.57 -6.50 4.05
CA VAL A 44 -9.17 -7.79 4.43
C VAL A 44 -10.25 -7.58 5.48
N ALA A 45 -10.04 -6.68 6.42
CA ALA A 45 -10.96 -6.43 7.53
C ALA A 45 -11.03 -4.94 7.84
N THR A 46 -12.10 -4.55 8.49
CA THR A 46 -12.45 -3.19 8.93
C THR A 46 -12.83 -2.27 7.78
N GLN A 47 -13.35 -1.11 8.13
CA GLN A 47 -13.75 -0.07 7.20
C GLN A 47 -13.33 1.28 7.74
N GLY A 48 -13.21 2.25 6.87
CA GLY A 48 -12.77 3.58 7.26
C GLY A 48 -12.49 4.47 6.06
N LYS A 49 -11.53 5.38 6.21
CA LYS A 49 -11.16 6.33 5.18
C LYS A 49 -9.74 6.08 4.68
N ALA A 50 -9.61 6.09 3.36
CA ALA A 50 -8.33 5.98 2.67
C ALA A 50 -7.84 7.37 2.27
N PHE A 51 -6.59 7.65 2.59
CA PHE A 51 -5.89 8.87 2.20
C PHE A 51 -4.72 8.46 1.32
N VAL A 52 -4.81 8.72 0.02
CA VAL A 52 -3.79 8.30 -0.95
C VAL A 52 -3.45 9.52 -1.80
N GLY A 53 -2.35 10.20 -1.50
CA GLY A 53 -2.04 11.48 -2.11
C GLY A 53 -3.17 12.47 -1.88
N ASP A 54 -3.73 12.99 -2.97
CA ASP A 54 -4.89 13.89 -2.93
C ASP A 54 -6.23 13.17 -2.86
N TYR A 55 -6.22 11.84 -2.99
CA TYR A 55 -7.45 11.06 -2.95
C TYR A 55 -7.89 10.83 -1.50
N ILE A 56 -9.18 11.07 -1.25
CA ILE A 56 -9.83 10.75 0.02
C ILE A 56 -11.10 9.97 -0.32
N GLY A 57 -11.20 8.76 0.20
CA GLY A 57 -12.36 7.91 -0.06
C GLY A 57 -12.61 6.93 1.07
N GLU A 58 -13.58 6.07 0.90
CA GLU A 58 -13.91 5.05 1.88
C GLU A 58 -13.29 3.72 1.46
N PHE A 59 -12.97 2.90 2.46
CA PHE A 59 -12.55 1.52 2.22
C PHE A 59 -13.34 0.55 3.07
N GLY A 60 -13.37 -0.70 2.65
CA GLY A 60 -13.93 -1.82 3.40
C GLY A 60 -13.29 -3.12 2.92
N PRO A 61 -13.69 -4.26 3.51
CA PRO A 61 -13.14 -5.54 3.09
C PRO A 61 -13.32 -5.76 1.59
N GLY A 62 -12.24 -6.15 0.91
CA GLY A 62 -12.21 -6.33 -0.52
C GLY A 62 -11.75 -5.11 -1.32
N SER A 63 -11.57 -3.95 -0.68
CA SER A 63 -11.02 -2.77 -1.35
C SER A 63 -9.56 -3.02 -1.73
N LEU A 64 -9.21 -2.68 -2.97
CA LEU A 64 -7.87 -2.87 -3.52
C LEU A 64 -7.34 -1.53 -4.03
N PHE A 65 -6.14 -1.18 -3.61
CA PHE A 65 -5.48 0.06 -3.99
C PHE A 65 -4.12 -0.23 -4.62
N LEU A 66 -3.79 0.50 -5.67
CA LEU A 66 -2.44 0.51 -6.23
C LEU A 66 -1.85 1.90 -6.02
N CYS A 67 -0.84 1.99 -5.17
CA CYS A 67 -0.20 3.25 -4.82
C CYS A 67 1.14 3.36 -5.57
N GLY A 68 1.35 4.49 -6.23
CA GLY A 68 2.59 4.76 -6.95
C GLY A 68 3.77 5.07 -6.02
N PRO A 69 4.98 5.16 -6.60
CA PRO A 69 6.18 5.47 -5.83
C PRO A 69 6.08 6.84 -5.16
N ASN A 70 6.56 6.91 -3.93
CA ASN A 70 6.65 8.15 -3.15
C ASN A 70 5.32 8.86 -2.90
N LEU A 71 4.21 8.22 -3.16
CA LEU A 71 2.88 8.78 -2.91
C LEU A 71 2.52 8.56 -1.44
N PRO A 72 2.33 9.62 -0.65
CA PRO A 72 1.94 9.46 0.74
C PRO A 72 0.57 8.83 0.85
N HIS A 73 0.42 7.90 1.78
CA HIS A 73 -0.83 7.18 1.96
C HIS A 73 -1.03 6.71 3.39
N ASN A 74 -2.29 6.53 3.76
CA ASN A 74 -2.69 5.95 5.03
C ASN A 74 -4.14 5.45 4.95
N TRP A 75 -4.45 4.38 5.66
CA TRP A 75 -5.80 3.86 5.81
C TRP A 75 -6.18 3.96 7.29
N VAL A 76 -7.21 4.74 7.57
CA VAL A 76 -7.67 5.02 8.93
C VAL A 76 -8.96 4.26 9.18
N THR A 77 -8.87 3.24 10.03
CA THR A 77 -10.02 2.42 10.40
C THR A 77 -10.97 3.21 11.30
N ASP A 78 -12.27 3.14 11.03
CA ASP A 78 -13.28 3.73 11.88
C ASP A 78 -13.33 2.99 13.21
N GLU A 79 -13.25 3.74 14.31
CA GLU A 79 -13.34 3.15 15.65
C GLU A 79 -14.80 2.80 16.01
N ILE A 80 -15.75 3.54 15.45
CA ILE A 80 -17.16 3.28 15.66
C ILE A 80 -17.55 2.02 14.90
N GLY A 81 -18.01 1.00 15.61
CA GLY A 81 -18.36 -0.27 15.01
C GLY A 81 -17.19 -1.26 14.90
N THR A 82 -15.97 -0.82 15.22
CA THR A 82 -14.81 -1.68 15.31
C THR A 82 -14.32 -1.70 16.74
N SER A 83 -14.76 -2.70 17.51
CA SER A 83 -14.52 -2.75 18.95
C SER A 83 -13.31 -3.58 19.34
N GLU A 84 -12.81 -4.42 18.43
CA GLU A 84 -11.74 -5.34 18.76
C GLU A 84 -10.60 -5.27 17.74
N PRO A 85 -9.36 -5.48 18.20
CA PRO A 85 -8.21 -5.59 17.28
C PRO A 85 -8.39 -6.75 16.31
N VAL A 86 -7.82 -6.61 15.12
CA VAL A 86 -7.78 -7.67 14.11
C VAL A 86 -6.34 -8.01 13.79
N ASN A 87 -6.04 -9.29 13.56
CA ASN A 87 -4.69 -9.75 13.27
C ASN A 87 -4.24 -9.33 11.88
N ILE A 88 -5.14 -9.37 10.90
CA ILE A 88 -4.85 -8.97 9.53
C ILE A 88 -5.94 -8.02 9.08
N ARG A 89 -5.63 -6.72 9.04
CA ARG A 89 -6.49 -5.72 8.43
C ARG A 89 -6.22 -5.65 6.94
N ASP A 90 -4.95 -5.74 6.54
CA ASP A 90 -4.54 -5.59 5.17
C ASP A 90 -3.37 -6.52 4.82
N MET A 91 -3.35 -6.87 3.55
CA MET A 91 -2.29 -7.65 2.91
C MET A 91 -1.77 -6.81 1.74
N LEU A 92 -0.46 -6.74 1.58
CA LEU A 92 0.10 -5.90 0.54
C LEU A 92 1.37 -6.47 -0.07
N PHE A 93 1.62 -6.08 -1.33
CA PHE A 93 2.88 -6.31 -2.01
C PHE A 93 3.55 -4.98 -2.29
N GLN A 94 4.84 -4.90 -2.01
CA GLN A 94 5.69 -3.77 -2.38
C GLN A 94 6.67 -4.23 -3.46
N PHE A 95 6.82 -3.44 -4.51
CA PHE A 95 7.74 -3.72 -5.60
C PHE A 95 8.25 -2.42 -6.22
N ASN A 96 9.43 -2.47 -6.83
CA ASN A 96 10.06 -1.27 -7.38
C ASN A 96 9.98 -1.23 -8.90
N GLN A 97 10.40 -0.09 -9.49
CA GLN A 97 10.40 0.08 -10.94
C GLN A 97 11.31 -0.93 -11.64
N ASP A 98 12.45 -1.29 -11.02
CA ASP A 98 13.36 -2.27 -11.60
C ASP A 98 12.70 -3.64 -11.77
N SER A 99 11.88 -4.05 -10.81
CA SER A 99 11.13 -5.31 -10.91
C SER A 99 10.15 -5.29 -12.07
N ILE A 100 9.48 -4.16 -12.29
CA ILE A 100 8.56 -3.96 -13.42
C ILE A 100 9.34 -4.01 -14.74
N ASP A 101 10.47 -3.32 -14.83
CA ASP A 101 11.30 -3.29 -16.02
C ASP A 101 11.82 -4.69 -16.37
N ASN A 102 12.23 -5.45 -15.35
CA ASN A 102 12.70 -6.83 -15.54
C ASN A 102 11.57 -7.75 -16.03
N LEU A 103 10.36 -7.58 -15.52
CA LEU A 103 9.19 -8.34 -15.99
C LEU A 103 8.92 -8.05 -17.48
N LYS A 104 8.91 -6.77 -17.87
CA LYS A 104 8.67 -6.37 -19.26
C LYS A 104 9.76 -6.87 -20.18
N HIS A 105 11.00 -6.90 -19.73
CA HIS A 105 12.13 -7.38 -20.50
C HIS A 105 12.08 -8.89 -20.70
N GLY A 106 11.76 -9.64 -19.65
CA GLY A 106 11.66 -11.10 -19.69
C GLY A 106 10.38 -11.62 -20.33
N PHE A 107 9.27 -10.88 -20.20
CA PHE A 107 7.94 -11.29 -20.66
C PHE A 107 7.26 -10.12 -21.38
N PRO A 108 7.33 -10.04 -22.72
CA PRO A 108 6.80 -8.90 -23.47
C PRO A 108 5.33 -8.58 -23.20
N GLU A 109 4.52 -9.55 -22.80
CA GLU A 109 3.12 -9.37 -22.47
C GLU A 109 2.93 -8.37 -21.33
N PHE A 110 3.91 -8.24 -20.44
CA PHE A 110 3.84 -7.30 -19.30
C PHE A 110 4.06 -5.84 -19.71
N ARG A 111 4.29 -5.54 -20.97
CA ARG A 111 4.36 -4.16 -21.45
C ARG A 111 3.05 -3.40 -21.26
N GLU A 112 1.95 -4.12 -21.14
CA GLU A 112 0.64 -3.53 -20.82
C GLU A 112 0.61 -2.84 -19.46
N LEU A 113 1.56 -3.19 -18.57
CA LEU A 113 1.68 -2.51 -17.27
C LEU A 113 2.02 -1.03 -17.40
N ASP A 114 2.64 -0.61 -18.50
CA ASP A 114 2.98 0.79 -18.70
C ASP A 114 1.75 1.69 -18.67
N GLN A 115 0.64 1.24 -19.23
CA GLN A 115 -0.61 1.99 -19.21
C GLN A 115 -1.24 2.05 -17.83
N LEU A 116 -1.11 0.98 -17.06
CA LEU A 116 -1.65 0.90 -15.70
C LEU A 116 -0.86 1.77 -14.73
N LEU A 117 0.46 1.85 -14.90
CA LEU A 117 1.36 2.46 -13.94
C LEU A 117 1.75 3.91 -14.29
N GLU A 118 1.23 4.46 -15.37
CA GLU A 118 1.43 5.86 -15.73
C GLU A 118 0.66 6.84 -14.84
#